data_ce47affd67f17e17f1d3f15297923de2
#
_entry.id   ce47affd67f17e17f1d3f15297923de2
#
_cell.length_a   1.000
_cell.length_b   1.000
_cell.length_c   1.000
_cell.angle_alpha   90.00
_cell.angle_beta   90.00
_cell.angle_gamma   90.00
#
_symmetry.space_group_name_H-M   'P 1'
#
loop_
_entity.id
_entity.type
_entity.pdbx_description
1 polymer ?
#
loop_
_entity_poly.entity_id
_entity_poly.type
_entity_poly.pdbx_seq_one_letter_code
_entity_poly.pdbx_strand_id
1 'polypeptide(L)'
;PRDKHDYLYNLINKINCDLCFGHFELWSDDGWIIYRNSFSANNDKNVEEDQILQIFSHSIFECDKYYPAFQFLIFEEKSPKEAIAASMLKTIGDA
;
A
#
# COMPACT_ATOMS: atom_id res chain seq x y z
N PRO A 1 -7.69 14.55 18.78
CA PRO A 1 -7.09 13.90 17.85
C PRO A 1 -7.44 14.29 16.51
N ARG A 2 -6.61 14.75 15.96
CA ARG A 2 -6.84 15.05 14.80
C ARG A 2 -7.01 13.99 14.12
N ASP A 3 -7.49 14.00 13.46
CA ASP A 3 -8.00 13.22 12.61
C ASP A 3 -7.10 12.19 12.20
N LYS A 4 -7.44 10.95 12.45
CA LYS A 4 -6.71 9.84 11.91
C LYS A 4 -6.73 9.82 10.40
N HIS A 5 -7.73 10.45 9.79
CA HIS A 5 -7.76 10.55 8.34
C HIS A 5 -6.59 11.34 7.80
N ASP A 6 -6.21 12.44 8.47
CA ASP A 6 -5.05 13.20 8.03
C ASP A 6 -3.78 12.37 8.13
N TYR A 7 -3.66 11.58 9.17
CA TYR A 7 -2.51 10.69 9.32
C TYR A 7 -2.51 9.60 8.26
N LEU A 8 -3.67 9.06 7.94
CA LEU A 8 -3.78 8.04 6.89
C LEU A 8 -3.41 8.59 5.53
N TYR A 9 -3.91 9.78 5.19
CA TYR A 9 -3.54 10.40 3.93
C TYR A 9 -2.03 10.67 3.86
N ASN A 10 -1.46 11.10 4.95
CA ASN A 10 -0.04 11.36 5.00
C ASN A 10 0.76 10.06 4.84
N LEU A 11 0.34 9.00 5.52
CA LEU A 11 0.98 7.70 5.40
C LEU A 11 0.89 7.18 3.97
N ILE A 12 -0.31 7.24 3.38
CA ILE A 12 -0.53 6.78 2.02
C ILE A 12 0.36 7.56 1.05
N ASN A 13 0.44 8.86 1.22
CA ASN A 13 1.28 9.67 0.36
C ASN A 13 2.76 9.26 0.46
N LYS A 14 3.23 9.01 1.67
CA LYS A 14 4.61 8.58 1.85
C LYS A 14 4.88 7.23 1.21
N ILE A 15 3.96 6.30 1.37
CA ILE A 15 4.10 4.98 0.76
C ILE A 15 4.07 5.08 -0.75
N ASN A 16 3.13 5.86 -1.28
CA ASN A 16 3.01 6.00 -2.73
C ASN A 16 4.25 6.62 -3.37
N CYS A 17 4.98 7.44 -2.63
CA CYS A 17 6.23 8.00 -3.15
C CYS A 17 7.29 6.92 -3.38
N ASP A 18 7.21 5.82 -2.65
CA ASP A 18 8.18 4.74 -2.77
C ASP A 18 7.75 3.61 -3.68
N LEU A 19 6.51 3.63 -4.13
CA LEU A 19 6.01 2.56 -5.00
C LEU A 19 6.41 2.82 -6.44
N CYS A 20 6.90 1.79 -7.10
CA CYS A 20 7.20 1.89 -8.53
C CYS A 20 5.95 1.70 -9.38
N PHE A 21 5.05 0.85 -8.92
CA PHE A 21 3.83 0.54 -9.66
C PHE A 21 2.67 0.55 -8.70
N GLY A 22 1.54 1.04 -9.18
CA GLY A 22 0.34 1.06 -8.36
C GLY A 22 0.38 2.15 -7.30
N HIS A 23 -0.67 2.21 -6.52
CA HIS A 23 -0.76 3.17 -5.43
C HIS A 23 -1.88 2.78 -4.49
N PHE A 24 -1.81 3.31 -3.27
CA PHE A 24 -2.88 3.13 -2.31
C PHE A 24 -3.82 4.34 -2.35
N GLU A 25 -5.08 4.10 -2.07
CA GLU A 25 -6.11 5.13 -1.98
C GLU A 25 -6.90 4.92 -0.70
N LEU A 26 -7.38 6.01 -0.13
CA LEU A 26 -8.32 5.93 0.97
C LEU A 26 -9.70 6.32 0.46
N TRP A 27 -10.64 5.39 0.57
CA TRP A 27 -12.03 5.68 0.25
C TRP A 27 -12.68 6.09 1.55
N SER A 28 -12.75 7.40 1.76
CA SER A 28 -13.10 7.94 3.05
C SER A 28 -14.52 7.65 3.48
N ASP A 29 -15.44 7.52 2.54
CA ASP A 29 -16.82 7.24 2.88
C ASP A 29 -16.98 5.89 3.55
N ASP A 30 -16.22 4.91 3.10
CA ASP A 30 -16.30 3.56 3.61
C ASP A 30 -15.17 3.19 4.55
N GLY A 31 -14.16 4.02 4.63
CA GLY A 31 -13.01 3.74 5.46
C GLY A 31 -12.12 2.65 4.93
N TRP A 32 -12.16 2.40 3.62
CA TRP A 32 -11.37 1.33 3.02
C TRP A 32 -10.06 1.86 2.47
N ILE A 33 -9.01 1.10 2.68
CA ILE A 33 -7.71 1.36 2.07
C ILE A 33 -7.59 0.39 0.91
N ILE A 34 -7.41 0.92 -0.28
CA ILE A 34 -7.41 0.13 -1.49
C ILE A 34 -6.07 0.28 -2.20
N TYR A 35 -5.54 -0.83 -2.67
CA TYR A 35 -4.36 -0.80 -3.52
C TYR A 35 -4.82 -0.97 -4.96
N ARG A 36 -4.40 -0.07 -5.82
CA ARG A 36 -4.78 -0.09 -7.21
C ARG A 36 -3.54 -0.19 -8.09
N ASN A 37 -3.54 -1.17 -8.96
CA ASN A 37 -2.46 -1.34 -9.92
C ASN A 37 -3.07 -1.52 -11.29
N SER A 38 -2.45 -0.94 -12.28
CA SER A 38 -2.99 -1.04 -13.64
C SER A 38 -1.84 -1.21 -14.62
N PHE A 39 -2.18 -1.67 -15.79
CA PHE A 39 -1.20 -1.85 -16.84
C PHE A 39 -1.87 -1.54 -18.17
N SER A 40 -1.05 -1.21 -19.16
CA SER A 40 -1.55 -0.96 -20.50
C SER A 40 -1.40 -2.23 -21.31
N ALA A 41 -2.47 -2.62 -21.99
CA ALA A 41 -2.42 -3.70 -22.93
C ALA A 41 -2.48 -3.11 -24.33
N ASN A 42 -1.72 -3.70 -25.23
CA ASN A 42 -1.76 -3.26 -26.61
C ASN A 42 -3.10 -3.67 -27.22
N ASN A 43 -3.63 -2.81 -28.07
CA ASN A 43 -4.95 -3.01 -28.62
C ASN A 43 -5.16 -4.31 -29.33
N ASP A 44 -4.15 -4.80 -29.98
CA ASP A 44 -4.29 -5.99 -30.81
C ASP A 44 -3.68 -7.23 -30.20
N LYS A 45 -3.43 -7.20 -28.89
CA LYS A 45 -2.84 -8.36 -28.23
C LYS A 45 -3.60 -8.74 -27.02
N ASN A 46 -3.69 -10.02 -26.79
CA ASN A 46 -4.26 -10.51 -25.57
C ASN A 46 -3.26 -10.34 -24.44
N VAL A 47 -3.75 -10.04 -23.27
CA VAL A 47 -2.91 -9.99 -22.08
C VAL A 47 -2.55 -11.41 -21.72
N GLU A 48 -1.27 -11.68 -21.59
CA GLU A 48 -0.83 -13.03 -21.28
C GLU A 48 -1.05 -13.37 -19.81
N GLU A 49 -1.30 -14.64 -19.58
CA GLU A 49 -1.53 -15.14 -18.24
C GLU A 49 -0.40 -14.78 -17.30
N ASP A 50 0.83 -14.90 -17.76
CA ASP A 50 1.99 -14.57 -16.95
C ASP A 50 2.00 -13.12 -16.51
N GLN A 51 1.56 -12.21 -17.37
CA GLN A 51 1.50 -10.79 -17.02
C GLN A 51 0.48 -10.55 -15.93
N ILE A 52 -0.66 -11.19 -16.03
CA ILE A 52 -1.69 -11.06 -15.01
C ILE A 52 -1.19 -11.60 -13.68
N LEU A 53 -0.55 -12.75 -13.70
CA LEU A 53 -0.01 -13.34 -12.48
C LEU A 53 1.06 -12.47 -11.84
N GLN A 54 1.91 -11.86 -12.65
CA GLN A 54 2.95 -10.98 -12.14
C GLN A 54 2.35 -9.75 -11.45
N ILE A 55 1.35 -9.15 -12.08
CA ILE A 55 0.70 -7.98 -11.51
C ILE A 55 0.01 -8.35 -10.20
N PHE A 56 -0.67 -9.47 -10.20
CA PHE A 56 -1.38 -9.93 -9.02
C PHE A 56 -0.42 -10.23 -7.87
N SER A 57 0.66 -10.95 -8.16
CA SER A 57 1.66 -11.29 -7.15
C SER A 57 2.34 -10.05 -6.61
N HIS A 58 2.65 -9.10 -7.47
CA HIS A 58 3.26 -7.85 -7.06
C HIS A 58 2.32 -7.06 -6.15
N SER A 59 1.05 -7.04 -6.50
CA SER A 59 0.05 -6.33 -5.71
C SER A 59 -0.07 -6.92 -4.30
N ILE A 60 -0.09 -8.25 -4.22
CA ILE A 60 -0.14 -8.92 -2.92
C ILE A 60 1.11 -8.60 -2.11
N PHE A 61 2.28 -8.64 -2.76
CA PHE A 61 3.53 -8.34 -2.08
C PHE A 61 3.53 -6.94 -1.48
N GLU A 62 3.07 -5.96 -2.24
CA GLU A 62 3.04 -4.59 -1.75
C GLU A 62 2.03 -4.42 -0.62
N CYS A 63 0.87 -5.05 -0.74
CA CYS A 63 -0.12 -4.99 0.33
C CYS A 63 0.41 -5.60 1.62
N ASP A 64 1.06 -6.77 1.52
CA ASP A 64 1.61 -7.42 2.69
C ASP A 64 2.75 -6.61 3.30
N LYS A 65 3.54 -5.97 2.47
CA LYS A 65 4.67 -5.19 2.94
C LYS A 65 4.22 -3.99 3.76
N TYR A 66 3.16 -3.32 3.33
CA TYR A 66 2.73 -2.09 3.98
C TYR A 66 1.60 -2.27 4.98
N TYR A 67 1.03 -3.46 5.06
CA TYR A 67 -0.04 -3.73 6.02
C TYR A 67 0.36 -3.39 7.46
N PRO A 68 1.56 -3.77 7.93
CA PRO A 68 1.96 -3.40 9.28
C PRO A 68 2.02 -1.89 9.53
N ALA A 69 2.40 -1.11 8.52
CA ALA A 69 2.45 0.34 8.68
C ALA A 69 1.06 0.91 8.97
N PHE A 70 0.06 0.42 8.26
CA PHE A 70 -1.32 0.85 8.50
C PHE A 70 -1.77 0.42 9.89
N GLN A 71 -1.41 -0.79 10.32
CA GLN A 71 -1.77 -1.25 11.65
C GLN A 71 -1.15 -0.39 12.74
N PHE A 72 0.13 -0.04 12.59
CA PHE A 72 0.81 0.78 13.58
C PHE A 72 0.17 2.17 13.67
N LEU A 73 -0.23 2.72 12.56
CA LEU A 73 -0.85 4.04 12.58
C LEU A 73 -2.25 4.00 13.18
N ILE A 74 -3.04 3.01 12.78
CA ILE A 74 -4.43 2.96 13.18
C ILE A 74 -4.60 2.48 14.62
N PHE A 75 -3.88 1.44 15.00
CA PHE A 75 -4.11 0.81 16.30
C PHE A 75 -3.14 1.27 17.38
N GLU A 76 -1.96 1.70 17.00
CA GLU A 76 -0.96 2.13 17.97
C GLU A 76 -0.71 3.63 17.93
N GLU A 77 -1.49 4.33 17.12
CA GLU A 77 -1.46 5.79 17.03
C GLU A 77 -0.09 6.37 16.75
N LYS A 78 0.72 5.64 16.00
CA LYS A 78 2.01 6.18 15.60
C LYS A 78 1.83 7.18 14.47
N SER A 79 2.75 8.11 14.35
CA SER A 79 2.76 9.03 13.23
C SER A 79 3.08 8.27 11.95
N PRO A 80 2.80 8.83 10.77
CA PRO A 80 3.12 8.14 9.53
C PRO A 80 4.58 7.75 9.41
N LYS A 81 5.48 8.62 9.83
CA LYS A 81 6.90 8.33 9.80
C LYS A 81 7.27 7.19 10.74
N GLU A 82 6.72 7.22 11.95
CA GLU A 82 6.94 6.17 12.93
C GLU A 82 6.36 4.85 12.48
N ALA A 83 5.19 4.89 11.85
CA ALA A 83 4.54 3.68 11.37
C ALA A 83 5.38 2.99 10.30
N ILE A 84 5.93 3.75 9.38
CA ILE A 84 6.78 3.19 8.33
C ILE A 84 8.06 2.61 8.94
N ALA A 85 8.69 3.34 9.85
CA ALA A 85 9.91 2.86 10.49
C ALA A 85 9.67 1.58 11.27
N ALA A 86 8.57 1.51 12.03
CA ALA A 86 8.23 0.32 12.80
C ALA A 86 7.93 -0.87 11.86
N SER A 87 7.27 -0.60 10.76
CA SER A 87 6.96 -1.62 9.78
C SER A 87 8.23 -2.22 9.16
N MET A 88 9.21 -1.38 8.87
CA MET A 88 10.48 -1.85 8.31
C MET A 88 11.23 -2.73 9.28
N LEU A 89 11.25 -2.34 10.56
CA LEU A 89 11.89 -3.15 11.58
C LEU A 89 11.22 -4.51 11.73
N LYS A 90 9.91 -4.54 11.67
CA LYS A 90 9.18 -5.79 11.75
C LYS A 90 9.53 -6.70 10.57
N THR A 91 9.61 -6.14 9.39
CA THR A 91 9.96 -6.92 8.20
C THR A 91 11.35 -7.52 8.32
N ILE A 92 12.31 -6.75 8.81
CA ILE A 92 13.66 -7.23 9.01
C ILE A 92 13.69 -8.32 10.08
N GLY A 93 12.94 -8.13 11.15
CA GLY A 93 12.88 -9.10 12.23
C GLY A 93 12.26 -10.42 11.82
N ASP A 94 11.37 -10.40 10.83
CA ASP A 94 10.71 -11.60 10.36
C ASP A 94 11.56 -12.33 9.30
N ALA A 95 12.58 -11.69 8.80
CA ALA A 95 13.46 -12.32 7.83
C ALA A 95 14.50 -13.20 8.51
#